data_c40b5d49107c3810529465176fdb0b19
#
_entry.id   c40b5d49107c3810529465176fdb0b19
#
_cell.length_a   1.000
_cell.length_b   1.000
_cell.length_c   1.000
_cell.angle_alpha   90.00
_cell.angle_beta   90.00
_cell.angle_gamma   90.00
#
_symmetry.space_group_name_H-M   'P 1'
#
loop_
_entity.id
_entity.type
_entity.pdbx_description
1 polymer ?
#
loop_
_entity_poly.entity_id
_entity_poly.type
_entity_poly.pdbx_seq_one_letter_code
_entity_poly.pdbx_strand_id
1 'polypeptide(L)'
;AVLGILYYFLRKLPTTPRTITVFTAVTVAVCVLFYMINVNISKCIAFYGGWDCGMVANSARWIFEGGELGYDDYYTIYSNNIPITWLLYKLYCFSSGMKAYPYNPEFIWIQFQCVMLSLAVLCSVLLVLRVSKNLGTSVITLIFNIAFLGISPWKIIPYTDGCTIAM
;
A
#
# COMPACT_ATOMS: atom_id res chain seq x y z
N ALA A 1 -1.32 19.38 20.54
CA ALA A 1 -1.59 19.14 21.97
C ALA A 1 -1.94 17.66 22.26
N VAL A 2 -2.96 17.06 21.63
CA VAL A 2 -3.43 15.69 21.92
C VAL A 2 -2.33 14.63 21.77
N LEU A 3 -1.58 14.64 20.68
CA LEU A 3 -0.48 13.69 20.43
C LEU A 3 0.64 13.82 21.51
N GLY A 4 0.91 15.03 22.00
CA GLY A 4 1.90 15.25 23.05
C GLY A 4 1.46 14.65 24.38
N ILE A 5 0.19 14.79 24.72
CA ILE A 5 -0.41 14.21 25.94
C ILE A 5 -0.37 12.68 25.84
N LEU A 6 -0.81 12.12 24.71
CA LEU A 6 -0.78 10.69 24.45
C LEU A 6 0.66 10.14 24.55
N TYR A 7 1.63 10.81 23.93
CA TYR A 7 3.05 10.44 24.03
C TYR A 7 3.55 10.45 25.48
N TYR A 8 3.20 11.46 26.28
CA TYR A 8 3.62 11.54 27.67
C TYR A 8 3.21 10.33 28.51
N PHE A 9 2.01 9.80 28.27
CA PHE A 9 1.55 8.59 28.93
C PHE A 9 2.18 7.31 28.35
N LEU A 10 2.22 7.20 27.04
CA LEU A 10 2.70 6.00 26.34
C LEU A 10 4.22 5.79 26.48
N ARG A 11 5.03 6.85 26.63
CA ARG A 11 6.49 6.72 26.82
C ARG A 11 6.88 5.95 28.08
N LYS A 12 5.95 5.81 29.04
CA LYS A 12 6.16 5.07 30.30
C LYS A 12 5.87 3.58 30.17
N LEU A 13 5.41 3.11 29.00
CA LEU A 13 5.16 1.69 28.78
C LEU A 13 6.46 0.88 28.91
N PRO A 14 6.45 -0.22 29.69
CA PRO A 14 7.63 -1.04 29.87
C PRO A 14 8.02 -1.71 28.55
N THR A 15 9.29 -1.59 28.18
CA THR A 15 9.86 -2.20 26.96
C THR A 15 10.60 -3.48 27.36
N THR A 16 9.86 -4.52 27.71
CA THR A 16 10.38 -5.86 28.02
C THR A 16 10.29 -6.76 26.78
N PRO A 17 11.05 -7.86 26.69
CA PRO A 17 10.92 -8.80 25.57
C PRO A 17 9.47 -9.29 25.39
N ARG A 18 8.76 -9.57 26.48
CA ARG A 18 7.36 -10.00 26.43
C ARG A 18 6.43 -8.93 25.83
N THR A 19 6.58 -7.67 26.28
CA THR A 19 5.75 -6.57 25.76
C THR A 19 6.06 -6.26 24.30
N ILE A 20 7.30 -6.40 23.86
CA ILE A 20 7.70 -6.28 22.46
C ILE A 20 7.02 -7.36 21.61
N THR A 21 7.07 -8.63 22.05
CA THR A 21 6.44 -9.74 21.30
C THR A 21 4.93 -9.53 21.19
N VAL A 22 4.26 -9.18 22.28
CA VAL A 22 2.81 -8.90 22.25
C VAL A 22 2.49 -7.72 21.33
N PHE A 23 3.23 -6.63 21.45
CA PHE A 23 3.04 -5.46 20.58
C PHE A 23 3.25 -5.80 19.12
N THR A 24 4.28 -6.57 18.77
CA THR A 24 4.52 -7.00 17.40
C THR A 24 3.35 -7.84 16.86
N ALA A 25 2.86 -8.79 17.64
CA ALA A 25 1.70 -9.61 17.27
C ALA A 25 0.44 -8.76 17.04
N VAL A 26 0.19 -7.80 17.94
CA VAL A 26 -0.93 -6.85 17.81
C VAL A 26 -0.76 -5.98 16.56
N THR A 27 0.45 -5.48 16.29
CA THR A 27 0.73 -4.68 15.10
C THR A 27 0.46 -5.47 13.81
N VAL A 28 0.88 -6.74 13.75
CA VAL A 28 0.57 -7.62 12.61
C VAL A 28 -0.94 -7.79 12.44
N ALA A 29 -1.66 -8.09 13.51
CA ALA A 29 -3.12 -8.22 13.47
C ALA A 29 -3.81 -6.93 12.99
N VAL A 30 -3.37 -5.77 13.48
CA VAL A 30 -3.86 -4.46 13.03
C VAL A 30 -3.55 -4.23 11.55
N CYS A 31 -2.37 -4.59 11.05
CA CYS A 31 -2.02 -4.47 9.63
C CYS A 31 -2.89 -5.38 8.75
N VAL A 32 -3.22 -6.59 9.21
CA VAL A 32 -4.16 -7.48 8.49
C VAL A 32 -5.55 -6.87 8.44
N LEU A 33 -6.06 -6.36 9.55
CA LEU A 33 -7.35 -5.66 9.58
C LEU A 33 -7.34 -4.40 8.68
N PHE A 34 -6.27 -3.64 8.72
CA PHE A 34 -6.06 -2.48 7.87
C PHE A 34 -6.13 -2.85 6.38
N TYR A 35 -5.45 -3.93 5.98
CA TYR A 35 -5.53 -4.49 4.63
C TYR A 35 -6.98 -4.84 4.27
N MET A 36 -7.67 -5.64 5.09
CA MET A 36 -9.04 -6.09 4.83
C MET A 36 -10.02 -4.91 4.68
N ILE A 37 -9.93 -3.92 5.56
CA ILE A 37 -10.76 -2.71 5.51
C ILE A 37 -10.50 -1.94 4.22
N ASN A 38 -9.23 -1.71 3.87
CA ASN A 38 -8.86 -0.95 2.67
C ASN A 38 -9.30 -1.65 1.39
N VAL A 39 -9.14 -2.97 1.28
CA VAL A 39 -9.63 -3.75 0.13
C VAL A 39 -11.15 -3.64 0.01
N ASN A 40 -11.91 -3.76 1.11
CA ASN A 40 -13.35 -3.67 1.05
C ASN A 40 -13.84 -2.25 0.71
N ILE A 41 -13.24 -1.22 1.28
CA ILE A 41 -13.56 0.18 0.92
C ILE A 41 -13.28 0.40 -0.57
N SER A 42 -12.14 -0.08 -1.06
CA SER A 42 -11.72 0.12 -2.46
C SER A 42 -12.65 -0.56 -3.46
N LYS A 43 -13.33 -1.65 -3.10
CA LYS A 43 -14.36 -2.28 -3.93
C LYS A 43 -15.59 -1.40 -4.12
N CYS A 44 -15.88 -0.54 -3.17
CA CYS A 44 -17.06 0.35 -3.20
C CYS A 44 -16.79 1.67 -3.93
N ILE A 45 -15.53 1.96 -4.26
CA ILE A 45 -15.14 3.22 -4.91
C ILE A 45 -14.84 2.93 -6.38
N ALA A 46 -15.74 3.36 -7.27
CA ALA A 46 -15.46 3.38 -8.70
C ALA A 46 -14.44 4.50 -9.00
N PHE A 47 -13.29 4.12 -9.57
CA PHE A 47 -12.28 5.07 -9.98
C PHE A 47 -12.13 5.06 -11.51
N TYR A 48 -12.32 6.23 -12.12
CA TYR A 48 -11.98 6.45 -13.52
C TYR A 48 -10.57 6.99 -13.59
N GLY A 49 -9.62 6.17 -14.06
CA GLY A 49 -8.26 6.59 -14.30
C GLY A 49 -8.20 7.62 -15.43
N GLY A 50 -8.12 8.88 -15.06
CA GLY A 50 -7.77 9.95 -16.00
C GLY A 50 -6.25 10.13 -16.05
N TRP A 51 -5.76 10.77 -17.11
CA TRP A 51 -4.36 11.17 -17.26
C TRP A 51 -3.37 9.98 -17.11
N ASP A 52 -2.27 10.19 -16.40
CA ASP A 52 -1.15 9.26 -16.28
C ASP A 52 -1.55 7.87 -15.77
N CYS A 53 -2.41 7.78 -14.77
CA CYS A 53 -2.85 6.48 -14.24
C CYS A 53 -3.68 5.70 -15.24
N GLY A 54 -4.50 6.39 -16.05
CA GLY A 54 -5.24 5.78 -17.15
C GLY A 54 -4.32 5.28 -18.26
N MET A 55 -3.28 6.06 -18.61
CA MET A 55 -2.28 5.66 -19.59
C MET A 55 -1.53 4.41 -19.14
N VAL A 56 -1.05 4.37 -17.90
CA VAL A 56 -0.36 3.22 -17.32
C VAL A 56 -1.25 1.97 -17.30
N ALA A 57 -2.49 2.09 -16.84
CA ALA A 57 -3.42 0.96 -16.74
C ALA A 57 -3.82 0.43 -18.13
N ASN A 58 -4.12 1.31 -19.07
CA ASN A 58 -4.51 0.93 -20.44
C ASN A 58 -3.34 0.31 -21.19
N SER A 59 -2.14 0.85 -21.07
CA SER A 59 -0.93 0.28 -21.69
C SER A 59 -0.62 -1.11 -21.13
N ALA A 60 -0.71 -1.29 -19.81
CA ALA A 60 -0.51 -2.61 -19.21
C ALA A 60 -1.54 -3.63 -19.68
N ARG A 61 -2.81 -3.23 -19.81
CA ARG A 61 -3.88 -4.06 -20.34
C ARG A 61 -3.63 -4.39 -21.82
N TRP A 62 -3.26 -3.41 -22.63
CA TRP A 62 -2.97 -3.59 -24.05
C TRP A 62 -1.84 -4.62 -24.27
N ILE A 63 -0.73 -4.49 -23.52
CA ILE A 63 0.37 -5.47 -23.57
C ILE A 63 -0.13 -6.87 -23.13
N PHE A 64 -0.98 -6.94 -22.13
CA PHE A 64 -1.54 -8.21 -21.64
C PHE A 64 -2.42 -8.89 -22.70
N GLU A 65 -3.14 -8.14 -23.53
CA GLU A 65 -3.98 -8.60 -24.62
C GLU A 65 -3.17 -8.95 -25.90
N GLY A 66 -1.84 -8.86 -25.84
CA GLY A 66 -0.93 -9.25 -26.93
C GLY A 66 -0.53 -8.08 -27.83
N GLY A 67 -0.85 -6.85 -27.45
CA GLY A 67 -0.37 -5.64 -28.12
C GLY A 67 1.04 -5.24 -27.69
N GLU A 68 1.58 -4.24 -28.38
CA GLU A 68 2.83 -3.60 -28.02
C GLU A 68 2.60 -2.46 -27.02
N LEU A 69 3.68 -1.91 -26.45
CA LEU A 69 3.59 -0.73 -25.58
C LEU A 69 3.03 0.44 -26.38
N GLY A 70 1.73 0.67 -26.26
CA GLY A 70 1.04 1.77 -26.91
C GLY A 70 1.43 3.12 -26.31
N TYR A 71 1.16 4.20 -27.07
CA TYR A 71 1.41 5.57 -26.62
C TYR A 71 2.91 5.92 -26.55
N ASP A 72 3.65 5.68 -27.61
CA ASP A 72 5.10 5.96 -27.69
C ASP A 72 5.46 7.39 -27.25
N ASP A 73 4.66 8.38 -27.63
CA ASP A 73 4.86 9.77 -27.24
C ASP A 73 4.75 9.98 -25.73
N TYR A 74 3.81 9.28 -25.07
CA TYR A 74 3.65 9.37 -23.62
C TYR A 74 4.89 8.88 -22.87
N TYR A 75 5.39 7.70 -23.22
CA TYR A 75 6.55 7.12 -22.53
C TYR A 75 7.88 7.76 -22.93
N THR A 76 7.93 8.49 -24.04
CA THR A 76 9.08 9.33 -24.39
C THR A 76 9.23 10.47 -23.39
N ILE A 77 8.11 11.04 -22.93
CA ILE A 77 8.10 12.14 -21.94
C ILE A 77 8.15 11.60 -20.52
N TYR A 78 7.36 10.55 -20.23
CA TYR A 78 7.15 9.99 -18.90
C TYR A 78 7.74 8.59 -18.74
N SER A 79 9.02 8.44 -19.08
CA SER A 79 9.75 7.15 -19.03
C SER A 79 9.81 6.53 -17.63
N ASN A 80 9.67 7.34 -16.58
CA ASN A 80 9.55 6.88 -15.19
C ASN A 80 8.31 6.01 -14.93
N ASN A 81 7.30 6.04 -15.80
CA ASN A 81 6.10 5.23 -15.69
C ASN A 81 6.21 3.84 -16.36
N ILE A 82 7.28 3.58 -17.11
CA ILE A 82 7.53 2.26 -17.72
C ILE A 82 7.62 1.15 -16.66
N PRO A 83 8.39 1.28 -15.58
CA PRO A 83 8.50 0.22 -14.57
C PRO A 83 7.15 -0.16 -13.94
N ILE A 84 6.29 0.82 -13.65
CA ILE A 84 4.98 0.56 -13.06
C ILE A 84 4.03 -0.10 -14.07
N THR A 85 4.11 0.28 -15.34
CA THR A 85 3.35 -0.35 -16.42
C THR A 85 3.71 -1.83 -16.55
N TRP A 86 5.00 -2.17 -16.54
CA TRP A 86 5.46 -3.55 -16.57
C TRP A 86 5.08 -4.34 -15.32
N LEU A 87 5.15 -3.72 -14.15
CA LEU A 87 4.69 -4.35 -12.91
C LEU A 87 3.20 -4.69 -13.00
N LEU A 88 2.39 -3.76 -13.46
CA LEU A 88 0.95 -3.93 -13.63
C LEU A 88 0.63 -5.03 -14.63
N TYR A 89 1.31 -5.05 -15.78
CA TYR A 89 1.23 -6.14 -16.74
C TYR A 89 1.54 -7.52 -16.11
N LYS A 90 2.61 -7.62 -15.32
CA LYS A 90 2.96 -8.87 -14.61
C LYS A 90 1.91 -9.28 -13.60
N LEU A 91 1.30 -8.34 -12.90
CA LEU A 91 0.18 -8.60 -12.00
C LEU A 91 -1.05 -9.13 -12.76
N TYR A 92 -1.33 -8.61 -13.96
CA TYR A 92 -2.40 -9.11 -14.82
C TYR A 92 -2.13 -10.55 -15.26
N CYS A 93 -0.92 -10.85 -15.72
CA CYS A 93 -0.51 -12.21 -16.05
C CYS A 93 -0.66 -13.17 -14.87
N PHE A 94 -0.23 -12.75 -13.68
CA PHE A 94 -0.34 -13.53 -12.46
C PHE A 94 -1.81 -13.81 -12.09
N SER A 95 -2.67 -12.81 -12.12
CA SER A 95 -4.09 -12.95 -11.77
C SER A 95 -4.86 -13.82 -12.76
N SER A 96 -4.56 -13.74 -14.04
CA SER A 96 -5.18 -14.59 -15.07
C SER A 96 -4.83 -16.06 -14.92
N GLY A 97 -3.61 -16.37 -14.45
CA GLY A 97 -3.17 -17.73 -14.17
C GLY A 97 -3.86 -18.37 -12.97
N MET A 98 -4.36 -17.58 -12.03
CA MET A 98 -4.97 -18.09 -10.80
C MET A 98 -6.41 -18.61 -10.97
N LYS A 99 -7.08 -18.40 -12.10
CA LYS A 99 -8.47 -18.85 -12.41
C LYS A 99 -9.52 -18.55 -11.33
N ALA A 100 -9.17 -17.80 -10.30
CA ALA A 100 -9.91 -17.71 -9.04
C ALA A 100 -10.91 -16.54 -9.00
N TYR A 101 -10.93 -15.67 -10.01
CA TYR A 101 -11.79 -14.48 -10.00
C TYR A 101 -12.29 -14.14 -11.41
N PRO A 102 -13.51 -13.62 -11.55
CA PRO A 102 -13.87 -12.92 -12.77
C PRO A 102 -12.79 -11.84 -12.96
N TYR A 103 -12.08 -11.96 -14.06
CA TYR A 103 -10.92 -11.14 -14.38
C TYR A 103 -11.28 -9.64 -14.29
N ASN A 104 -10.88 -9.00 -13.22
CA ASN A 104 -10.86 -7.56 -13.10
C ASN A 104 -9.42 -7.13 -12.82
N PRO A 105 -8.68 -6.70 -13.85
CA PRO A 105 -7.28 -6.31 -13.71
C PRO A 105 -7.08 -5.15 -12.72
N GLU A 106 -8.05 -4.26 -12.60
CA GLU A 106 -7.99 -3.14 -11.66
C GLU A 106 -8.01 -3.62 -10.20
N PHE A 107 -8.72 -4.70 -9.93
CA PHE A 107 -8.82 -5.24 -8.59
C PHE A 107 -7.50 -5.86 -8.09
N ILE A 108 -6.74 -6.53 -8.94
CA ILE A 108 -5.43 -7.08 -8.54
C ILE A 108 -4.45 -5.96 -8.17
N TRP A 109 -4.51 -4.84 -8.89
CA TRP A 109 -3.72 -3.66 -8.56
C TRP A 109 -4.08 -3.09 -7.19
N ILE A 110 -5.37 -2.93 -6.91
CA ILE A 110 -5.86 -2.45 -5.62
C ILE A 110 -5.38 -3.35 -4.49
N GLN A 111 -5.49 -4.67 -4.66
CA GLN A 111 -5.00 -5.63 -3.66
C GLN A 111 -3.50 -5.48 -3.42
N PHE A 112 -2.72 -5.41 -4.50
CA PHE A 112 -1.28 -5.21 -4.41
C PHE A 112 -0.93 -3.94 -3.64
N GLN A 113 -1.56 -2.82 -3.97
CA GLN A 113 -1.32 -1.56 -3.24
C GLN A 113 -1.73 -1.64 -1.76
N CYS A 114 -2.86 -2.26 -1.45
CA CYS A 114 -3.27 -2.45 -0.05
C CYS A 114 -2.28 -3.32 0.73
N VAL A 115 -1.70 -4.36 0.10
CA VAL A 115 -0.62 -5.16 0.70
C VAL A 115 0.61 -4.30 0.96
N MET A 116 1.06 -3.54 -0.06
CA MET A 116 2.25 -2.67 0.06
C MET A 116 2.08 -1.63 1.16
N LEU A 117 0.91 -0.98 1.24
CA LEU A 117 0.63 -0.01 2.31
C LEU A 117 0.62 -0.66 3.69
N SER A 118 0.06 -1.86 3.83
CA SER A 118 0.06 -2.59 5.10
C SER A 118 1.46 -3.00 5.53
N LEU A 119 2.31 -3.41 4.58
CA LEU A 119 3.73 -3.68 4.81
C LEU A 119 4.49 -2.40 5.19
N ALA A 120 4.20 -1.26 4.56
CA ALA A 120 4.80 0.02 4.92
C ALA A 120 4.50 0.39 6.37
N VAL A 121 3.24 0.24 6.80
CA VAL A 121 2.85 0.45 8.21
C VAL A 121 3.64 -0.48 9.13
N LEU A 122 3.65 -1.78 8.83
CA LEU A 122 4.36 -2.77 9.65
C LEU A 122 5.85 -2.46 9.75
N CYS A 123 6.53 -2.27 8.61
CA CYS A 123 7.97 -2.01 8.56
C CYS A 123 8.35 -0.72 9.27
N SER A 124 7.59 0.36 9.07
CA SER A 124 7.87 1.65 9.74
C SER A 124 7.73 1.55 11.26
N VAL A 125 6.70 0.87 11.75
CA VAL A 125 6.48 0.66 13.20
C VAL A 125 7.59 -0.19 13.80
N LEU A 126 7.98 -1.29 13.14
CA LEU A 126 9.06 -2.16 13.62
C LEU A 126 10.41 -1.46 13.56
N LEU A 127 10.66 -0.65 12.52
CA LEU A 127 11.88 0.15 12.42
C LEU A 127 11.97 1.16 13.57
N VAL A 128 10.89 1.90 13.83
CA VAL A 128 10.82 2.85 14.95
C VAL A 128 11.02 2.14 16.29
N LEU A 129 10.40 0.99 16.47
CA LEU A 129 10.60 0.19 17.69
C LEU A 129 12.06 -0.21 17.87
N ARG A 130 12.72 -0.66 16.81
CA ARG A 130 14.13 -1.07 16.83
C ARG A 130 15.08 0.10 17.13
N VAL A 131 14.83 1.26 16.53
CA VAL A 131 15.69 2.45 16.66
C VAL A 131 15.46 3.16 17.99
N SER A 132 14.21 3.44 18.32
CA SER A 132 13.87 4.21 19.54
C SER A 132 13.95 3.38 20.81
N LYS A 133 13.81 2.05 20.70
CA LYS A 133 13.67 1.13 21.83
C LYS A 133 12.55 1.55 22.81
N ASN A 134 11.55 2.26 22.31
CA ASN A 134 10.45 2.81 23.08
C ASN A 134 9.10 2.39 22.48
N LEU A 135 8.33 1.63 23.26
CA LEU A 135 7.03 1.13 22.84
C LEU A 135 6.03 2.24 22.55
N GLY A 136 6.04 3.30 23.37
CA GLY A 136 5.12 4.44 23.21
C GLY A 136 5.31 5.17 21.90
N THR A 137 6.56 5.38 21.48
CA THR A 137 6.87 5.98 20.18
C THR A 137 6.32 5.12 19.04
N SER A 138 6.48 3.80 19.14
CA SER A 138 6.00 2.85 18.12
C SER A 138 4.48 2.79 18.06
N VAL A 139 3.78 2.88 19.19
CA VAL A 139 2.31 2.99 19.23
C VAL A 139 1.83 4.25 18.51
N ILE A 140 2.47 5.39 18.77
CA ILE A 140 2.12 6.65 18.08
C ILE A 140 2.37 6.55 16.58
N THR A 141 3.49 5.94 16.18
CA THR A 141 3.81 5.70 14.76
C THR A 141 2.73 4.84 14.11
N LEU A 142 2.27 3.78 14.79
CA LEU A 142 1.19 2.92 14.28
C LEU A 142 -0.10 3.72 14.06
N ILE A 143 -0.54 4.47 15.08
CA ILE A 143 -1.75 5.29 15.02
C ILE A 143 -1.65 6.32 13.88
N PHE A 144 -0.53 7.03 13.80
CA PHE A 144 -0.31 8.05 12.77
C PHE A 144 -0.33 7.46 11.36
N ASN A 145 0.37 6.34 11.15
CA ASN A 145 0.40 5.69 9.84
C ASN A 145 -0.98 5.20 9.42
N ILE A 146 -1.74 4.57 10.31
CA ILE A 146 -3.10 4.10 10.00
C ILE A 146 -4.01 5.30 9.67
N ALA A 147 -3.96 6.37 10.45
CA ALA A 147 -4.77 7.54 10.21
C ALA A 147 -4.40 8.21 8.87
N PHE A 148 -3.11 8.39 8.59
CA PHE A 148 -2.63 9.08 7.40
C PHE A 148 -2.82 8.23 6.13
N LEU A 149 -2.36 6.97 6.16
CA LEU A 149 -2.43 6.09 4.99
C LEU A 149 -3.84 5.52 4.77
N GLY A 150 -4.62 5.35 5.84
CA GLY A 150 -5.99 4.85 5.77
C GLY A 150 -6.94 5.81 5.05
N ILE A 151 -6.71 7.12 5.14
CA ILE A 151 -7.52 8.15 4.50
C ILE A 151 -7.02 8.42 3.05
N SER A 152 -5.80 7.99 2.71
CA SER A 152 -5.20 8.29 1.41
C SER A 152 -6.02 7.69 0.26
N PRO A 153 -6.43 8.48 -0.75
CA PRO A 153 -7.09 7.98 -1.95
C PRO A 153 -6.13 7.25 -2.90
N TRP A 154 -4.83 7.43 -2.75
CA TRP A 154 -3.80 6.90 -3.64
C TRP A 154 -3.75 5.38 -3.71
N LYS A 155 -4.34 4.68 -2.76
CA LYS A 155 -4.42 3.22 -2.73
C LYS A 155 -5.23 2.59 -3.89
N ILE A 156 -6.11 3.36 -4.51
CA ILE A 156 -6.97 2.90 -5.62
C ILE A 156 -6.48 3.37 -6.98
N ILE A 157 -5.48 4.24 -7.00
CA ILE A 157 -4.94 4.83 -8.23
C ILE A 157 -3.65 4.08 -8.61
N PRO A 158 -3.51 3.56 -9.83
CA PRO A 158 -2.28 2.92 -10.29
C PRO A 158 -1.18 3.95 -10.54
N TYR A 159 -0.59 4.45 -9.47
CA TYR A 159 0.46 5.45 -9.47
C TYR A 159 1.71 4.94 -8.72
N THR A 160 2.88 5.38 -9.13
CA THR A 160 4.15 5.01 -8.51
C THR A 160 4.21 5.38 -7.04
N ASP A 161 3.56 6.48 -6.65
CA ASP A 161 3.61 7.02 -5.29
C ASP A 161 3.07 6.04 -4.23
N GLY A 162 2.02 5.27 -4.57
CA GLY A 162 1.49 4.25 -3.67
C GLY A 162 2.48 3.12 -3.37
N CYS A 163 3.35 2.78 -4.33
CA CYS A 163 4.38 1.75 -4.17
C CYS A 163 5.63 2.29 -3.48
N THR A 164 6.03 3.54 -3.76
CA THR A 164 7.24 4.15 -3.19
C THR A 164 7.14 4.41 -1.68
N ILE A 165 5.94 4.59 -1.15
CA ILE A 165 5.73 4.72 0.31
C ILE A 165 6.13 3.45 1.05
N ALA A 166 6.10 2.29 0.39
CA ALA A 166 6.41 1.00 1.01
C ALA A 166 7.88 0.60 0.88
N MET A 167 8.63 1.25 -0.02
CA MET A 167 10.06 1.02 -0.23
C MET A 167 10.91 1.92 0.66
#